data_bae9b645e214d00e40d93c353e4aa442
#
_entry.id   bae9b645e214d00e40d93c353e4aa442
#
_cell.length_a   1.000
_cell.length_b   1.000
_cell.length_c   1.000
_cell.angle_alpha   90.00
_cell.angle_beta   90.00
_cell.angle_gamma   90.00
#
_symmetry.space_group_name_H-M   'P 1'
#
loop_
_entity.id
_entity.type
_entity.pdbx_description
1 polymer ?
#
loop_
_entity_poly.entity_id
_entity_poly.type
_entity_poly.pdbx_seq_one_letter_code
_entity_poly.pdbx_strand_id
1 'polypeptide(L)'
;LEREYTGAIKSAYHWFGEDNLVLLPDTILKLKNSVDLYTTVKDRLETNEFVFFYKKESNPSMLSTKGALQIENNLVKLYEDKPQTNIQNYNAYWCSFAFKVSSFADSISYMEKSKINKKFNTKQMTYTPFYNTEGIEVNDYIDLGTWGEIRKLIALHESEQ
;
A
#
# COMPACT_ATOMS: atom_id res chain seq x y z
N LEU A 1 7.88 20.23 -9.54
CA LEU A 1 8.29 19.12 -8.68
C LEU A 1 7.02 18.50 -8.11
N GLU A 2 6.68 17.32 -8.57
CA GLU A 2 5.61 16.52 -8.01
C GLU A 2 5.98 16.18 -6.57
N ARG A 3 5.18 16.67 -5.61
CA ARG A 3 5.55 16.67 -4.18
C ARG A 3 5.07 15.44 -3.42
N GLU A 4 4.48 14.46 -4.11
CA GLU A 4 3.88 13.30 -3.48
C GLU A 4 4.61 12.00 -3.86
N TYR A 5 4.34 10.91 -3.14
CA TYR A 5 5.01 9.63 -3.35
C TYR A 5 4.92 9.11 -4.80
N THR A 6 3.81 9.35 -5.51
CA THR A 6 3.66 8.97 -6.93
C THR A 6 4.64 9.71 -7.83
N GLY A 7 4.91 10.99 -7.55
CA GLY A 7 5.92 11.76 -8.26
C GLY A 7 7.34 11.23 -8.01
N ALA A 8 7.66 10.88 -6.77
CA ALA A 8 8.94 10.27 -6.45
C ALA A 8 9.14 8.93 -7.18
N ILE A 9 8.10 8.09 -7.22
CA ILE A 9 8.14 6.81 -7.94
C ILE A 9 8.32 7.03 -9.44
N LYS A 10 7.60 7.98 -10.06
CA LYS A 10 7.77 8.32 -11.47
C LYS A 10 9.19 8.79 -11.79
N SER A 11 9.79 9.58 -10.91
CA SER A 11 11.16 10.05 -11.07
C SER A 11 12.18 8.93 -11.05
N ALA A 12 11.86 7.81 -10.38
CA ALA A 12 12.69 6.63 -10.32
C ALA A 12 12.49 5.63 -11.49
N TYR A 13 11.59 5.92 -12.43
CA TYR A 13 11.20 4.98 -13.50
C TYR A 13 12.38 4.37 -14.27
N HIS A 14 13.40 5.17 -14.57
CA HIS A 14 14.59 4.72 -15.31
C HIS A 14 15.51 3.77 -14.52
N TRP A 15 15.22 3.57 -13.21
CA TRP A 15 15.92 2.61 -12.34
C TRP A 15 15.16 1.28 -12.21
N PHE A 16 13.94 1.17 -12.75
CA PHE A 16 13.12 -0.01 -12.57
C PHE A 16 13.68 -1.21 -13.34
N GLY A 17 13.71 -2.35 -12.65
CA GLY A 17 13.87 -3.67 -13.24
C GLY A 17 12.52 -4.23 -13.73
N GLU A 18 12.48 -5.52 -14.02
CA GLU A 18 11.25 -6.22 -14.35
C GLU A 18 10.30 -6.23 -13.16
N ASP A 19 10.80 -6.64 -11.99
CA ASP A 19 10.09 -6.65 -10.71
C ASP A 19 10.58 -5.53 -9.81
N ASN A 20 9.66 -4.83 -9.17
CA ASN A 20 9.96 -3.66 -8.35
C ASN A 20 9.20 -3.70 -7.04
N LEU A 21 9.85 -3.25 -5.96
CA LEU A 21 9.26 -3.07 -4.64
C LEU A 21 9.39 -1.61 -4.21
N VAL A 22 8.29 -1.02 -3.79
CA VAL A 22 8.26 0.34 -3.21
C VAL A 22 8.16 0.23 -1.70
N LEU A 23 9.22 0.65 -1.02
CA LEU A 23 9.25 0.83 0.43
C LEU A 23 9.35 2.33 0.74
N LEU A 24 8.57 2.80 1.70
CA LEU A 24 8.71 4.15 2.20
C LEU A 24 9.89 4.20 3.19
N PRO A 25 10.76 5.22 3.12
CA PRO A 25 12.01 5.24 3.90
C PRO A 25 11.81 5.42 5.41
N ASP A 26 10.64 5.86 5.81
CA ASP A 26 10.23 6.12 7.19
C ASP A 26 9.33 5.00 7.76
N THR A 27 9.37 3.80 7.19
CA THR A 27 8.50 2.70 7.60
C THR A 27 9.27 1.43 7.92
N ILE A 28 8.78 0.70 8.93
CA ILE A 28 9.23 -0.65 9.26
C ILE A 28 8.08 -1.61 8.95
N LEU A 29 8.36 -2.62 8.15
CA LEU A 29 7.40 -3.63 7.73
C LEU A 29 7.89 -5.02 8.15
N LYS A 30 7.04 -5.76 8.87
CA LYS A 30 7.30 -7.15 9.26
C LYS A 30 6.26 -8.06 8.61
N LEU A 31 6.70 -9.04 7.85
CA LEU A 31 5.84 -10.08 7.29
C LEU A 31 5.45 -11.11 8.37
N LYS A 32 4.32 -11.79 8.17
CA LYS A 32 3.94 -12.93 8.99
C LYS A 32 4.96 -14.07 8.83
N ASN A 33 5.17 -14.83 9.89
CA ASN A 33 5.99 -16.04 9.90
C ASN A 33 7.48 -15.83 9.53
N SER A 34 8.03 -14.63 9.72
CA SER A 34 9.44 -14.31 9.44
C SER A 34 9.87 -14.67 8.00
N VAL A 35 8.95 -14.63 7.06
CA VAL A 35 9.25 -14.88 5.64
C VAL A 35 10.05 -13.69 5.10
N ASP A 36 11.03 -13.98 4.26
CA ASP A 36 11.83 -12.95 3.61
C ASP A 36 11.01 -12.15 2.60
N LEU A 37 11.11 -10.82 2.70
CA LEU A 37 10.36 -9.89 1.85
C LEU A 37 10.72 -10.03 0.37
N TYR A 38 12.02 -10.20 0.07
CA TYR A 38 12.50 -10.33 -1.31
C TYR A 38 11.93 -11.60 -1.97
N THR A 39 12.04 -12.74 -1.29
CA THR A 39 11.48 -14.01 -1.77
C THR A 39 9.98 -13.91 -1.96
N THR A 40 9.27 -13.30 -1.00
CA THR A 40 7.82 -13.09 -1.09
C THR A 40 7.44 -12.26 -2.32
N VAL A 41 8.12 -11.15 -2.56
CA VAL A 41 7.87 -10.30 -3.74
C VAL A 41 8.07 -11.07 -5.02
N LYS A 42 9.20 -11.78 -5.15
CA LYS A 42 9.54 -12.55 -6.34
C LYS A 42 8.48 -13.61 -6.63
N ASP A 43 8.14 -14.45 -5.66
CA ASP A 43 7.16 -15.53 -5.81
C ASP A 43 5.77 -14.99 -6.21
N ARG A 44 5.36 -13.86 -5.62
CA ARG A 44 4.05 -13.28 -5.90
C ARG A 44 3.97 -12.60 -7.25
N LEU A 45 5.03 -11.95 -7.69
CA LEU A 45 5.09 -11.34 -9.01
C LEU A 45 5.24 -12.36 -10.17
N GLU A 46 5.53 -13.63 -9.90
CA GLU A 46 5.44 -14.67 -10.92
C GLU A 46 4.02 -14.80 -11.51
N THR A 47 2.99 -14.61 -10.69
CA THR A 47 1.58 -14.79 -11.07
C THR A 47 0.75 -13.51 -11.05
N ASN A 48 1.28 -12.42 -10.51
CA ASN A 48 0.59 -11.14 -10.37
C ASN A 48 1.40 -10.01 -11.04
N GLU A 49 0.72 -9.06 -11.64
CA GLU A 49 1.33 -7.83 -12.17
C GLU A 49 1.55 -6.77 -11.08
N PHE A 50 0.78 -6.85 -9.99
CA PHE A 50 0.80 -5.92 -8.87
C PHE A 50 0.39 -6.64 -7.58
N VAL A 51 1.02 -6.31 -6.44
CA VAL A 51 0.72 -6.88 -5.13
C VAL A 51 0.77 -5.79 -4.08
N PHE A 52 -0.25 -5.72 -3.20
CA PHE A 52 -0.23 -4.85 -2.04
C PHE A 52 0.22 -5.59 -0.78
N PHE A 53 1.08 -4.96 0.01
CA PHE A 53 1.30 -5.31 1.41
C PHE A 53 0.38 -4.42 2.25
N TYR A 54 -0.48 -5.00 3.08
CA TYR A 54 -1.51 -4.27 3.79
C TYR A 54 -1.59 -4.62 5.27
N LYS A 55 -2.04 -3.66 6.08
CA LYS A 55 -2.43 -3.84 7.47
C LYS A 55 -3.95 -3.73 7.58
N LYS A 56 -4.58 -4.67 8.31
CA LYS A 56 -6.00 -4.56 8.65
C LYS A 56 -6.22 -3.39 9.62
N GLU A 57 -7.29 -2.66 9.40
CA GLU A 57 -7.68 -1.52 10.20
C GLU A 57 -9.20 -1.33 10.13
N SER A 58 -9.81 -1.09 11.27
CA SER A 58 -11.26 -0.81 11.38
C SER A 58 -11.58 0.61 11.84
N ASN A 59 -10.56 1.37 12.26
CA ASN A 59 -10.75 2.74 12.72
C ASN A 59 -10.91 3.70 11.52
N PRO A 60 -12.09 4.31 11.33
CA PRO A 60 -12.33 5.23 10.21
C PRO A 60 -11.38 6.42 10.20
N SER A 61 -10.97 6.93 11.37
CA SER A 61 -10.04 8.06 11.46
C SER A 61 -8.65 7.70 10.92
N MET A 62 -8.20 6.47 11.11
CA MET A 62 -6.95 5.97 10.53
C MET A 62 -7.09 5.76 9.03
N LEU A 63 -8.14 5.10 8.58
CA LEU A 63 -8.39 4.82 7.17
C LEU A 63 -8.52 6.10 6.34
N SER A 64 -9.11 7.17 6.90
CA SER A 64 -9.27 8.46 6.22
C SER A 64 -7.95 9.22 5.96
N THR A 65 -6.86 8.78 6.58
CA THR A 65 -5.53 9.42 6.43
C THR A 65 -4.55 8.59 5.60
N LYS A 66 -4.93 7.37 5.21
CA LYS A 66 -4.07 6.40 4.52
C LYS A 66 -4.63 6.03 3.14
N GLY A 67 -3.85 5.37 2.34
CA GLY A 67 -4.36 4.70 1.14
C GLY A 67 -5.17 3.47 1.54
N ALA A 68 -6.49 3.62 1.55
CA ALA A 68 -7.41 2.62 2.07
C ALA A 68 -7.73 1.52 1.06
N LEU A 69 -7.92 0.32 1.56
CA LEU A 69 -8.24 -0.89 0.79
C LEU A 69 -9.50 -1.57 1.35
N GLN A 70 -10.33 -2.10 0.48
CA GLN A 70 -11.25 -3.17 0.81
C GLN A 70 -10.61 -4.48 0.41
N ILE A 71 -10.39 -5.35 1.37
CA ILE A 71 -9.80 -6.69 1.18
C ILE A 71 -10.85 -7.76 1.47
N GLU A 72 -11.03 -8.67 0.52
CA GLU A 72 -11.87 -9.85 0.65
C GLU A 72 -11.11 -11.07 0.13
N ASN A 73 -10.95 -12.11 0.98
CA ASN A 73 -10.21 -13.34 0.64
C ASN A 73 -8.79 -13.06 0.10
N ASN A 74 -8.08 -12.12 0.73
CA ASN A 74 -6.75 -11.64 0.33
C ASN A 74 -6.71 -10.94 -1.04
N LEU A 75 -7.83 -10.57 -1.61
CA LEU A 75 -7.92 -9.83 -2.87
C LEU A 75 -8.40 -8.41 -2.61
N VAL A 76 -7.78 -7.45 -3.28
CA VAL A 76 -8.20 -6.04 -3.27
C VAL A 76 -9.48 -5.90 -4.10
N LYS A 77 -10.52 -5.35 -3.50
CA LYS A 77 -11.80 -5.05 -4.15
C LYS A 77 -11.97 -3.56 -4.44
N LEU A 78 -11.50 -2.72 -3.52
CA LEU A 78 -11.51 -1.28 -3.68
C LEU A 78 -10.17 -0.69 -3.20
N TYR A 79 -9.78 0.41 -3.82
CA TYR A 79 -8.68 1.28 -3.41
C TYR A 79 -9.14 2.74 -3.48
N GLU A 80 -8.84 3.50 -2.44
CA GLU A 80 -9.02 4.96 -2.43
C GLU A 80 -7.95 5.62 -1.56
N ASP A 81 -7.34 6.70 -2.07
CA ASP A 81 -6.37 7.46 -1.28
C ASP A 81 -7.10 8.44 -0.37
N LYS A 82 -6.96 8.26 0.94
CA LYS A 82 -7.54 9.12 1.98
C LYS A 82 -9.05 9.35 1.81
N PRO A 83 -9.87 8.28 1.84
CA PRO A 83 -11.31 8.38 1.64
C PRO A 83 -11.93 9.33 2.66
N GLN A 84 -12.85 10.20 2.20
CA GLN A 84 -13.59 11.14 3.04
C GLN A 84 -15.05 10.74 3.22
N THR A 85 -15.53 9.81 2.40
CA THR A 85 -16.92 9.30 2.44
C THR A 85 -16.92 7.79 2.32
N ASN A 86 -17.96 7.13 2.83
CA ASN A 86 -18.11 5.67 2.79
C ASN A 86 -16.89 4.90 3.34
N ILE A 87 -16.23 5.47 4.36
CA ILE A 87 -15.00 4.91 4.94
C ILE A 87 -15.23 3.50 5.48
N GLN A 88 -16.44 3.18 5.90
CA GLN A 88 -16.86 1.85 6.34
C GLN A 88 -16.74 0.75 5.27
N ASN A 89 -16.55 1.10 4.00
CA ASN A 89 -16.31 0.13 2.93
C ASN A 89 -14.88 -0.43 2.94
N TYR A 90 -13.98 0.21 3.67
CA TYR A 90 -12.58 -0.17 3.75
C TYR A 90 -12.30 -0.90 5.08
N ASN A 91 -11.39 -1.86 5.04
CA ASN A 91 -11.01 -2.70 6.19
C ASN A 91 -9.50 -2.88 6.33
N ALA A 92 -8.73 -2.15 5.53
CA ALA A 92 -7.28 -2.19 5.52
C ALA A 92 -6.70 -0.91 4.91
N TYR A 93 -5.40 -0.71 5.08
CA TYR A 93 -4.62 0.28 4.32
C TYR A 93 -3.34 -0.36 3.78
N TRP A 94 -2.85 0.13 2.65
CA TRP A 94 -1.58 -0.36 2.12
C TRP A 94 -0.38 0.22 2.89
N CYS A 95 0.64 -0.61 3.05
CA CYS A 95 1.90 -0.29 3.72
C CYS A 95 3.05 -0.17 2.73
N SER A 96 2.98 -0.98 1.68
CA SER A 96 3.96 -1.11 0.62
C SER A 96 3.28 -1.77 -0.58
N PHE A 97 3.94 -1.78 -1.73
CA PHE A 97 3.48 -2.54 -2.90
C PHE A 97 4.65 -2.95 -3.79
N ALA A 98 4.43 -4.05 -4.50
CA ALA A 98 5.35 -4.54 -5.52
C ALA A 98 4.62 -4.63 -6.85
N PHE A 99 5.36 -4.47 -7.97
CA PHE A 99 4.77 -4.46 -9.30
C PHE A 99 5.78 -4.86 -10.38
N LYS A 100 5.26 -5.43 -11.46
CA LYS A 100 6.00 -5.53 -12.72
C LYS A 100 6.03 -4.19 -13.43
N VAL A 101 7.13 -3.88 -14.08
CA VAL A 101 7.26 -2.60 -14.82
C VAL A 101 6.18 -2.43 -15.90
N SER A 102 5.66 -3.52 -16.46
CA SER A 102 4.52 -3.55 -17.39
C SER A 102 3.25 -2.90 -16.83
N SER A 103 2.97 -3.09 -15.56
CA SER A 103 1.77 -2.54 -14.89
C SER A 103 1.94 -1.12 -14.34
N PHE A 104 3.16 -0.57 -14.39
CA PHE A 104 3.51 0.69 -13.73
C PHE A 104 2.65 1.87 -14.16
N ALA A 105 2.53 2.09 -15.46
CA ALA A 105 1.86 3.28 -16.00
C ALA A 105 0.38 3.34 -15.58
N ASP A 106 -0.33 2.23 -15.69
CA ASP A 106 -1.74 2.13 -15.33
C ASP A 106 -1.95 2.26 -13.82
N SER A 107 -1.12 1.57 -13.04
CA SER A 107 -1.19 1.57 -11.58
C SER A 107 -0.94 2.95 -10.99
N ILE A 108 0.12 3.63 -11.41
CA ILE A 108 0.44 4.97 -10.92
C ILE A 108 -0.57 6.01 -11.41
N SER A 109 -1.02 5.92 -12.66
CA SER A 109 -2.07 6.80 -13.18
C SER A 109 -3.36 6.66 -12.38
N TYR A 110 -3.73 5.44 -11.99
CA TYR A 110 -4.90 5.18 -11.16
C TYR A 110 -4.74 5.77 -9.75
N MET A 111 -3.59 5.56 -9.10
CA MET A 111 -3.29 6.15 -7.80
C MET A 111 -3.39 7.68 -7.81
N GLU A 112 -2.85 8.33 -8.84
CA GLU A 112 -2.94 9.79 -8.99
C GLU A 112 -4.37 10.28 -9.19
N LYS A 113 -5.15 9.62 -10.04
CA LYS A 113 -6.55 9.97 -10.27
C LYS A 113 -7.37 9.83 -8.99
N SER A 114 -7.10 8.82 -8.18
CA SER A 114 -7.75 8.64 -6.88
C SER A 114 -7.49 9.80 -5.91
N LYS A 115 -6.30 10.41 -5.96
CA LYS A 115 -5.95 11.58 -5.15
C LYS A 115 -6.61 12.88 -5.59
N ILE A 116 -6.62 13.13 -6.90
CA ILE A 116 -7.05 14.40 -7.48
C ILE A 116 -8.58 14.52 -7.45
N ASN A 117 -9.27 13.45 -7.70
CA ASN A 117 -10.72 13.40 -7.80
C ASN A 117 -11.34 12.85 -6.50
N LYS A 118 -11.57 13.71 -5.51
CA LYS A 118 -12.40 13.38 -4.33
C LYS A 118 -13.84 12.90 -4.68
N LYS A 119 -14.25 13.02 -5.94
CA LYS A 119 -15.48 12.50 -6.52
C LYS A 119 -15.25 11.23 -7.35
N PHE A 120 -14.07 10.67 -7.29
CA PHE A 120 -13.72 9.48 -8.06
C PHE A 120 -14.50 8.28 -7.51
N ASN A 121 -15.67 8.07 -8.07
CA ASN A 121 -16.52 6.94 -7.70
C ASN A 121 -15.93 5.69 -8.35
N THR A 122 -15.26 4.86 -7.57
CA THR A 122 -14.71 3.58 -8.01
C THR A 122 -15.77 2.67 -8.66
N LYS A 123 -17.07 2.87 -8.34
CA LYS A 123 -18.18 2.14 -8.98
C LYS A 123 -18.40 2.53 -10.46
N GLN A 124 -17.85 3.63 -10.93
CA GLN A 124 -17.98 4.07 -12.33
C GLN A 124 -16.81 3.60 -13.22
N MET A 125 -15.80 2.98 -12.66
CA MET A 125 -14.71 2.42 -13.44
C MET A 125 -15.01 0.96 -13.80
N THR A 126 -15.17 0.71 -15.06
CA THR A 126 -15.24 -0.65 -15.63
C THR A 126 -13.94 -1.43 -15.49
N TYR A 127 -12.86 -0.75 -15.17
CA TYR A 127 -11.54 -1.33 -14.95
C TYR A 127 -10.78 -0.56 -13.86
N THR A 128 -10.37 -1.26 -12.81
CA THR A 128 -9.38 -0.77 -11.86
C THR A 128 -8.17 -1.70 -11.93
N PRO A 129 -6.94 -1.18 -12.08
CA PRO A 129 -5.75 -2.03 -12.17
C PRO A 129 -5.52 -2.86 -10.90
N PHE A 130 -6.23 -2.55 -9.81
CA PHE A 130 -6.10 -3.23 -8.53
C PHE A 130 -7.24 -4.20 -8.20
N TYR A 131 -8.29 -4.26 -9.03
CA TYR A 131 -9.39 -5.18 -8.76
C TYR A 131 -8.94 -6.64 -8.86
N ASN A 132 -9.19 -7.42 -7.81
CA ASN A 132 -8.70 -8.78 -7.64
C ASN A 132 -7.17 -8.94 -7.59
N THR A 133 -6.43 -7.84 -7.43
CA THR A 133 -5.00 -7.91 -7.12
C THR A 133 -4.78 -8.56 -5.76
N GLU A 134 -3.76 -9.39 -5.65
CA GLU A 134 -3.43 -10.04 -4.38
C GLU A 134 -2.96 -9.03 -3.33
N GLY A 135 -3.44 -9.21 -2.10
CA GLY A 135 -2.97 -8.50 -0.92
C GLY A 135 -2.28 -9.46 0.04
N ILE A 136 -1.14 -9.04 0.56
CA ILE A 136 -0.38 -9.77 1.57
C ILE A 136 -0.54 -9.03 2.90
N GLU A 137 -1.15 -9.67 3.87
CA GLU A 137 -1.31 -9.09 5.21
C GLU A 137 0.02 -9.08 5.94
N VAL A 138 0.47 -7.89 6.36
CA VAL A 138 1.68 -7.76 7.17
C VAL A 138 1.38 -8.02 8.65
N ASN A 139 2.36 -8.55 9.36
CA ASN A 139 2.24 -8.78 10.80
C ASN A 139 2.30 -7.44 11.54
N ASP A 140 3.26 -6.61 11.17
CA ASP A 140 3.45 -5.30 11.78
C ASP A 140 3.87 -4.26 10.76
N TYR A 141 3.45 -3.00 11.02
CA TYR A 141 3.79 -1.83 10.23
C TYR A 141 3.92 -0.63 11.15
N ILE A 142 5.08 -0.02 11.15
CA ILE A 142 5.40 1.14 11.97
C ILE A 142 5.77 2.29 11.03
N ASP A 143 5.06 3.40 11.17
CA ASP A 143 5.27 4.65 10.43
C ASP A 143 6.09 5.61 11.30
N LEU A 144 7.39 5.71 11.04
CA LEU A 144 8.31 6.56 11.79
C LEU A 144 8.13 8.05 11.50
N GLY A 145 7.24 8.42 10.58
CA GLY A 145 6.89 9.81 10.28
C GLY A 145 6.14 10.52 11.42
N THR A 146 5.78 9.81 12.49
CA THR A 146 5.07 10.38 13.63
C THR A 146 5.78 10.12 14.96
N TRP A 147 5.84 11.12 15.83
CA TRP A 147 6.41 10.99 17.19
C TRP A 147 5.70 9.91 18.03
N GLY A 148 4.42 9.67 17.80
CA GLY A 148 3.65 8.66 18.49
C GLY A 148 4.18 7.24 18.21
N GLU A 149 4.46 6.94 16.95
CA GLU A 149 4.98 5.64 16.55
C GLU A 149 6.46 5.46 16.94
N ILE A 150 7.27 6.52 16.87
CA ILE A 150 8.67 6.50 17.36
C ILE A 150 8.70 6.15 18.85
N ARG A 151 7.85 6.77 19.67
CA ARG A 151 7.77 6.45 21.12
C ARG A 151 7.34 5.00 21.37
N LYS A 152 6.41 4.46 20.62
CA LYS A 152 6.02 3.05 20.73
C LYS A 152 7.19 2.12 20.41
N LEU A 153 7.96 2.42 19.37
CA LEU A 153 9.13 1.62 18.99
C LEU A 153 10.20 1.63 20.11
N ILE A 154 10.47 2.78 20.71
CA ILE A 154 11.40 2.93 21.84
C ILE A 154 10.91 2.09 23.03
N ALA A 155 9.65 2.21 23.41
CA ALA A 155 9.07 1.46 24.52
C ALA A 155 9.10 -0.06 24.32
N LEU A 156 8.90 -0.53 23.09
CA LEU A 156 9.02 -1.95 22.74
C LEU A 156 10.46 -2.44 22.93
N HIS A 157 11.45 -1.67 22.51
CA HIS A 157 12.86 -2.04 22.62
C HIS A 157 13.34 -2.06 24.08
N GLU A 158 12.85 -1.14 24.92
CA GLU A 158 13.13 -1.13 26.37
C GLU A 158 12.51 -2.31 27.11
N SER A 159 11.42 -2.89 26.62
CA SER A 159 10.75 -4.05 27.24
C SER A 159 11.39 -5.40 26.87
N GLU A 160 12.27 -5.43 25.87
CA GLU A 160 12.99 -6.64 25.42
C GLU A 160 14.39 -6.77 26.05
N GLN A 161 14.82 -5.79 26.86
CA GLN A 161 16.07 -5.81 27.65
C GLN A 161 15.81 -6.20 29.10
#